data_eed897caf97cd1a59679770d448958be
#
_entry.id   eed897caf97cd1a59679770d448958be
#
_cell.length_a   1.000
_cell.length_b   1.000
_cell.length_c   1.000
_cell.angle_alpha   90.00
_cell.angle_beta   90.00
_cell.angle_gamma   90.00
#
_symmetry.space_group_name_H-M   'P 1'
#
loop_
_entity.id
_entity.type
_entity.pdbx_description
1 polymer ?
#
loop_
_entity_poly.entity_id
_entity_poly.type
_entity_poly.pdbx_seq_one_letter_code
_entity_poly.pdbx_strand_id
1 'polypeptide(L)'
;MATISAIPKTKISGGSFLLEERQTADVFTPEDFSEQHQMIGQTTEEFTLNEILPQAEKIEHKDYSISRDLLKKAGDLGLSGVEIPEAYGGLEMDKVTAAIIADNIAKYAGFATTWGAHSGIGMLPLVYFGTEEQKKKYLPRLATGEMVGAYALSEATSGSDALNCRARAVLSPDGTHYILNGEKMWITNAGFADLFTVFAKLDGDKFSAFLVERTFPGFSVGGEEHKMGIRGSSTCPIILNDCQVPVENLLGEIGKGHIIAFNILNIGRFKLGAMCVGGARVSIESAVAYAKQRKAFRKTISEFGLVREKIANMATLIYVGESMVYRTVGMMDELLSEIDSASADAAKQRRKAIEEYAVECSILKVWGSEM
;
A
#
# COMPACT_ATOMS: atom_id res chain seq x y z
N MET A 1 0.61 -47.39 -14.43
CA MET A 1 0.27 -46.11 -13.80
C MET A 1 0.16 -45.08 -14.90
N ALA A 2 -1.05 -44.62 -15.19
CA ALA A 2 -1.26 -43.60 -16.23
C ALA A 2 -0.83 -42.26 -15.65
N THR A 3 0.15 -41.64 -16.28
CA THR A 3 0.55 -40.27 -16.05
C THR A 3 -0.66 -39.39 -16.41
N ILE A 4 -1.32 -38.83 -15.39
CA ILE A 4 -2.29 -37.76 -15.59
C ILE A 4 -1.48 -36.58 -16.14
N SER A 5 -1.64 -36.31 -17.45
CA SER A 5 -1.08 -35.11 -18.06
C SER A 5 -1.75 -33.93 -17.35
N ALA A 6 -0.93 -33.06 -16.70
CA ALA A 6 -1.42 -31.82 -16.14
C ALA A 6 -2.13 -31.05 -17.25
N ILE A 7 -3.42 -30.77 -17.08
CA ILE A 7 -4.17 -29.86 -17.94
C ILE A 7 -3.46 -28.50 -17.80
N PRO A 8 -3.07 -27.85 -18.92
CA PRO A 8 -2.44 -26.54 -18.80
C PRO A 8 -3.40 -25.60 -18.08
N LYS A 9 -2.95 -25.00 -16.98
CA LYS A 9 -3.74 -23.98 -16.26
C LYS A 9 -4.04 -22.85 -17.25
N THR A 10 -5.31 -22.65 -17.55
CA THR A 10 -5.75 -21.52 -18.37
C THR A 10 -5.45 -20.23 -17.61
N LYS A 11 -4.71 -19.34 -18.24
CA LYS A 11 -4.36 -18.03 -17.68
C LYS A 11 -5.63 -17.28 -17.28
N ILE A 12 -5.71 -16.86 -16.02
CA ILE A 12 -6.87 -16.16 -15.48
C ILE A 12 -6.74 -14.67 -15.85
N SER A 13 -7.64 -14.18 -16.70
CA SER A 13 -7.71 -12.75 -17.05
C SER A 13 -8.46 -11.96 -16.00
N GLY A 14 -8.11 -10.67 -15.84
CA GLY A 14 -8.83 -9.75 -14.97
C GLY A 14 -10.31 -9.65 -15.37
N GLY A 15 -11.19 -9.61 -14.38
CA GLY A 15 -12.64 -9.58 -14.59
C GLY A 15 -13.27 -10.92 -15.02
N SER A 16 -12.48 -11.96 -15.27
CA SER A 16 -13.01 -13.27 -15.73
C SER A 16 -13.95 -13.93 -14.72
N PHE A 17 -13.83 -13.62 -13.44
CA PHE A 17 -14.74 -14.11 -12.39
C PHE A 17 -16.21 -13.76 -12.64
N LEU A 18 -16.50 -12.77 -13.48
CA LEU A 18 -17.87 -12.39 -13.86
C LEU A 18 -18.49 -13.33 -14.90
N LEU A 19 -17.69 -14.06 -15.67
CA LEU A 19 -18.10 -14.80 -16.85
C LEU A 19 -17.71 -16.28 -16.83
N GLU A 20 -16.70 -16.65 -16.06
CA GLU A 20 -16.11 -17.98 -16.07
C GLU A 20 -16.33 -18.71 -14.75
N GLU A 21 -16.78 -19.96 -14.84
CA GLU A 21 -16.76 -20.88 -13.70
C GLU A 21 -15.33 -21.34 -13.42
N ARG A 22 -14.97 -21.43 -12.13
CA ARG A 22 -13.67 -21.89 -11.68
C ARG A 22 -13.82 -23.05 -10.71
N GLN A 23 -12.89 -24.00 -10.81
CA GLN A 23 -12.74 -25.03 -9.79
C GLN A 23 -12.08 -24.42 -8.54
N THR A 24 -12.46 -24.88 -7.36
CA THR A 24 -11.85 -24.42 -6.10
C THR A 24 -10.35 -24.67 -6.05
N ALA A 25 -9.86 -25.73 -6.69
CA ALA A 25 -8.44 -26.06 -6.81
C ALA A 25 -7.61 -25.05 -7.64
N ASP A 26 -8.28 -24.17 -8.42
CA ASP A 26 -7.61 -23.16 -9.23
C ASP A 26 -7.55 -21.78 -8.53
N VAL A 27 -8.04 -21.71 -7.29
CA VAL A 27 -8.10 -20.47 -6.51
C VAL A 27 -7.08 -20.53 -5.39
N PHE A 28 -6.16 -19.58 -5.35
CA PHE A 28 -5.20 -19.44 -4.26
C PHE A 28 -5.91 -18.99 -2.98
N THR A 29 -5.65 -19.70 -1.88
CA THR A 29 -6.27 -19.47 -0.58
C THR A 29 -5.21 -19.47 0.54
N PRO A 30 -5.52 -19.07 1.78
CA PRO A 30 -4.58 -19.17 2.89
C PRO A 30 -4.05 -20.57 3.17
N GLU A 31 -4.76 -21.63 2.77
CA GLU A 31 -4.32 -23.01 2.88
C GLU A 31 -3.12 -23.33 1.96
N ASP A 32 -2.90 -22.49 0.93
CA ASP A 32 -1.76 -22.61 -0.01
C ASP A 32 -0.51 -21.86 0.46
N PHE A 33 -0.54 -21.24 1.64
CA PHE A 33 0.61 -20.51 2.17
C PHE A 33 1.82 -21.41 2.35
N SER A 34 2.94 -21.01 1.77
CA SER A 34 4.23 -21.65 1.97
C SER A 34 4.72 -21.48 3.42
N GLU A 35 5.72 -22.28 3.82
CA GLU A 35 6.40 -22.09 5.12
C GLU A 35 6.95 -20.67 5.28
N GLN A 36 7.45 -20.08 4.19
CA GLN A 36 7.96 -18.70 4.18
C GLN A 36 6.83 -17.68 4.42
N HIS A 37 5.66 -17.85 3.80
CA HIS A 37 4.48 -17.02 4.04
C HIS A 37 4.04 -17.09 5.51
N GLN A 38 4.01 -18.30 6.08
CA GLN A 38 3.63 -18.51 7.48
C GLN A 38 4.62 -17.85 8.44
N MET A 39 5.93 -18.01 8.19
CA MET A 39 6.99 -17.41 9.01
C MET A 39 6.92 -15.88 9.00
N ILE A 40 6.72 -15.26 7.84
CA ILE A 40 6.59 -13.80 7.74
C ILE A 40 5.30 -13.31 8.41
N GLY A 41 4.21 -14.06 8.25
CA GLY A 41 2.96 -13.78 8.95
C GLY A 41 3.15 -13.75 10.46
N GLN A 42 3.79 -14.78 11.02
CA GLN A 42 4.11 -14.87 12.45
C GLN A 42 5.04 -13.72 12.89
N THR A 43 6.12 -13.46 12.16
CA THR A 43 7.05 -12.37 12.48
C THR A 43 6.32 -11.02 12.51
N THR A 44 5.43 -10.78 11.54
CA THR A 44 4.66 -9.53 11.47
C THR A 44 3.66 -9.42 12.61
N GLU A 45 3.00 -10.52 12.97
CA GLU A 45 2.08 -10.57 14.10
C GLU A 45 2.80 -10.27 15.41
N GLU A 46 3.93 -10.95 15.68
CA GLU A 46 4.76 -10.72 16.86
C GLU A 46 5.26 -9.27 16.95
N PHE A 47 5.73 -8.71 15.83
CA PHE A 47 6.12 -7.30 15.75
C PHE A 47 4.94 -6.38 16.09
N THR A 48 3.76 -6.66 15.57
CA THR A 48 2.57 -5.84 15.82
C THR A 48 2.15 -5.90 17.28
N LEU A 49 2.11 -7.10 17.88
CA LEU A 49 1.68 -7.29 19.26
C LEU A 49 2.70 -6.75 20.28
N ASN A 50 4.00 -6.91 20.03
CA ASN A 50 5.04 -6.61 21.00
C ASN A 50 5.63 -5.19 20.84
N GLU A 51 5.63 -4.63 19.63
CA GLU A 51 6.28 -3.34 19.35
C GLU A 51 5.25 -2.23 19.03
N ILE A 52 4.24 -2.51 18.21
CA ILE A 52 3.29 -1.48 17.75
C ILE A 52 2.20 -1.22 18.80
N LEU A 53 1.47 -2.25 19.21
CA LEU A 53 0.32 -2.09 20.10
C LEU A 53 0.67 -1.42 21.44
N PRO A 54 1.82 -1.70 22.09
CA PRO A 54 2.22 -1.00 23.30
C PRO A 54 2.45 0.50 23.13
N GLN A 55 2.70 0.96 21.90
CA GLN A 55 2.92 2.37 21.58
C GLN A 55 1.67 3.07 21.00
N ALA A 56 0.53 2.37 20.89
CA ALA A 56 -0.68 2.88 20.23
C ALA A 56 -1.11 4.27 20.73
N GLU A 57 -1.09 4.50 22.04
CA GLU A 57 -1.46 5.78 22.63
C GLU A 57 -0.53 6.92 22.19
N LYS A 58 0.79 6.69 22.18
CA LYS A 58 1.77 7.70 21.73
C LYS A 58 1.63 7.98 20.23
N ILE A 59 1.36 6.92 19.44
CA ILE A 59 1.11 7.07 18.00
C ILE A 59 -0.16 7.91 17.77
N GLU A 60 -1.25 7.66 18.52
CA GLU A 60 -2.49 8.48 18.43
C GLU A 60 -2.24 9.95 18.77
N HIS A 61 -1.30 10.25 19.67
CA HIS A 61 -0.86 11.62 19.99
C HIS A 61 0.19 12.17 19.01
N LYS A 62 0.45 11.45 17.91
CA LYS A 62 1.37 11.88 16.83
C LYS A 62 2.81 12.09 17.30
N ASP A 63 3.29 11.21 18.17
CA ASP A 63 4.72 11.14 18.46
C ASP A 63 5.44 10.53 17.25
N TYR A 64 5.89 11.39 16.35
CA TYR A 64 6.55 10.97 15.11
C TYR A 64 7.87 10.25 15.33
N SER A 65 8.54 10.45 16.47
CA SER A 65 9.74 9.71 16.81
C SER A 65 9.44 8.23 16.92
N ILE A 66 8.33 7.87 17.59
CA ILE A 66 7.87 6.50 17.72
C ILE A 66 7.49 5.90 16.36
N SER A 67 6.77 6.66 15.52
CA SER A 67 6.40 6.17 14.18
C SER A 67 7.63 5.90 13.31
N ARG A 68 8.66 6.76 13.36
CA ARG A 68 9.93 6.56 12.64
C ARG A 68 10.70 5.37 13.18
N ASP A 69 10.80 5.22 14.51
CA ASP A 69 11.48 4.08 15.14
C ASP A 69 10.82 2.75 14.79
N LEU A 70 9.49 2.71 14.75
CA LEU A 70 8.75 1.51 14.32
C LEU A 70 8.91 1.21 12.83
N LEU A 71 8.97 2.23 11.95
CA LEU A 71 9.29 2.03 10.54
C LEU A 71 10.70 1.48 10.35
N LYS A 72 11.67 1.97 11.13
CA LYS A 72 13.04 1.44 11.11
C LYS A 72 13.08 -0.01 11.57
N LYS A 73 12.43 -0.35 12.69
CA LYS A 73 12.33 -1.73 13.17
C LYS A 73 11.65 -2.65 12.14
N ALA A 74 10.58 -2.17 11.48
CA ALA A 74 9.95 -2.90 10.38
C ALA A 74 10.91 -3.11 9.20
N GLY A 75 11.75 -2.12 8.91
CA GLY A 75 12.82 -2.22 7.90
C GLY A 75 13.89 -3.24 8.30
N ASP A 76 14.36 -3.22 9.55
CA ASP A 76 15.35 -4.18 10.07
C ASP A 76 14.85 -5.63 10.02
N LEU A 77 13.53 -5.84 10.13
CA LEU A 77 12.86 -7.14 9.95
C LEU A 77 12.55 -7.47 8.47
N GLY A 78 12.89 -6.59 7.52
CA GLY A 78 12.58 -6.75 6.10
C GLY A 78 11.12 -6.46 5.71
N LEU A 79 10.24 -6.17 6.68
CA LEU A 79 8.80 -6.00 6.45
C LEU A 79 8.47 -4.77 5.59
N SER A 80 9.32 -3.73 5.61
CA SER A 80 9.12 -2.53 4.77
C SER A 80 9.64 -2.73 3.34
N GLY A 81 10.75 -3.46 3.17
CA GLY A 81 11.42 -3.69 1.89
C GLY A 81 10.98 -4.95 1.15
N VAL A 82 9.85 -5.57 1.53
CA VAL A 82 9.41 -6.88 1.03
C VAL A 82 9.28 -6.96 -0.49
N GLU A 83 8.84 -5.91 -1.15
CA GLU A 83 8.66 -5.84 -2.61
C GLU A 83 9.82 -5.14 -3.34
N ILE A 84 10.85 -4.69 -2.61
CA ILE A 84 12.04 -4.07 -3.20
C ILE A 84 12.98 -5.17 -3.67
N PRO A 85 13.59 -5.05 -4.88
CA PRO A 85 14.56 -6.02 -5.36
C PRO A 85 15.77 -6.15 -4.43
N GLU A 86 16.32 -7.37 -4.31
CA GLU A 86 17.49 -7.67 -3.48
C GLU A 86 18.69 -6.78 -3.81
N ALA A 87 18.88 -6.45 -5.09
CA ALA A 87 19.93 -5.55 -5.57
C ALA A 87 19.92 -4.15 -4.90
N TYR A 88 18.78 -3.76 -4.29
CA TYR A 88 18.61 -2.50 -3.59
C TYR A 88 18.30 -2.68 -2.09
N GLY A 89 18.63 -3.85 -1.53
CA GLY A 89 18.50 -4.13 -0.10
C GLY A 89 17.10 -4.55 0.35
N GLY A 90 16.22 -4.95 -0.57
CA GLY A 90 14.92 -5.55 -0.27
C GLY A 90 14.94 -7.07 -0.22
N LEU A 91 13.78 -7.69 -0.12
CA LEU A 91 13.59 -9.14 -0.07
C LEU A 91 13.04 -9.74 -1.38
N GLU A 92 12.63 -8.91 -2.33
CA GLU A 92 12.07 -9.29 -3.65
C GLU A 92 10.98 -10.38 -3.59
N MET A 93 10.10 -10.29 -2.59
CA MET A 93 9.04 -11.27 -2.37
C MET A 93 7.75 -10.92 -3.14
N ASP A 94 6.83 -11.87 -3.13
CA ASP A 94 5.58 -11.84 -3.87
C ASP A 94 4.49 -10.92 -3.25
N LYS A 95 3.35 -10.78 -3.93
CA LYS A 95 2.21 -9.95 -3.50
C LYS A 95 1.42 -10.63 -2.38
N VAL A 96 1.42 -11.96 -2.33
CA VAL A 96 0.85 -12.72 -1.22
C VAL A 96 1.56 -12.33 0.08
N THR A 97 2.88 -12.32 0.09
CA THR A 97 3.68 -11.87 1.25
C THR A 97 3.35 -10.45 1.66
N ALA A 98 3.26 -9.52 0.68
CA ALA A 98 2.91 -8.13 0.96
C ALA A 98 1.49 -7.99 1.56
N ALA A 99 0.54 -8.83 1.12
CA ALA A 99 -0.81 -8.87 1.69
C ALA A 99 -0.83 -9.45 3.11
N ILE A 100 -0.06 -10.51 3.39
CA ILE A 100 0.08 -11.10 4.72
C ILE A 100 0.62 -10.07 5.73
N ILE A 101 1.65 -9.31 5.34
CA ILE A 101 2.19 -8.24 6.19
C ILE A 101 1.12 -7.16 6.44
N ALA A 102 0.44 -6.73 5.38
CA ALA A 102 -0.60 -5.70 5.48
C ALA A 102 -1.76 -6.12 6.41
N ASP A 103 -2.20 -7.38 6.30
CA ASP A 103 -3.23 -7.97 7.15
C ASP A 103 -2.81 -7.97 8.64
N ASN A 104 -1.61 -8.48 8.94
CA ASN A 104 -1.14 -8.60 10.34
C ASN A 104 -0.81 -7.25 10.99
N ILE A 105 -0.22 -6.31 10.26
CA ILE A 105 0.10 -4.97 10.79
C ILE A 105 -1.17 -4.13 11.04
N ALA A 106 -2.27 -4.47 10.38
CA ALA A 106 -3.54 -3.76 10.48
C ALA A 106 -4.29 -3.97 11.80
N LYS A 107 -3.78 -4.79 12.71
CA LYS A 107 -4.26 -4.88 14.09
C LYS A 107 -4.26 -3.51 14.79
N TYR A 108 -3.46 -2.56 14.30
CA TYR A 108 -3.52 -1.15 14.70
C TYR A 108 -3.48 -0.22 13.46
N ALA A 109 -4.64 0.30 13.08
CA ALA A 109 -4.83 1.08 11.86
C ALA A 109 -3.97 2.36 11.77
N GLY A 110 -3.64 3.00 12.90
CA GLY A 110 -2.82 4.22 12.95
C GLY A 110 -1.43 3.97 12.36
N PHE A 111 -0.75 2.89 12.75
CA PHE A 111 0.56 2.55 12.21
C PHE A 111 0.46 1.81 10.85
N ALA A 112 -0.55 0.96 10.66
CA ALA A 112 -0.74 0.28 9.37
C ALA A 112 -0.85 1.26 8.20
N THR A 113 -1.55 2.37 8.40
CA THR A 113 -1.65 3.44 7.39
C THR A 113 -0.29 4.10 7.13
N THR A 114 0.48 4.37 8.19
CA THR A 114 1.84 4.92 8.10
C THR A 114 2.77 3.98 7.33
N TRP A 115 2.80 2.70 7.71
CA TRP A 115 3.59 1.68 7.05
C TRP A 115 3.16 1.46 5.60
N GLY A 116 1.85 1.34 5.34
CA GLY A 116 1.32 1.11 4.00
C GLY A 116 1.56 2.27 3.03
N ALA A 117 1.53 3.51 3.53
CA ALA A 117 1.89 4.67 2.73
C ALA A 117 3.39 4.67 2.39
N HIS A 118 4.25 4.26 3.31
CA HIS A 118 5.69 4.15 3.10
C HIS A 118 6.04 2.97 2.19
N SER A 119 5.73 1.73 2.59
CA SER A 119 6.12 0.49 1.89
C SER A 119 5.34 0.23 0.58
N GLY A 120 4.21 0.91 0.40
CA GLY A 120 3.38 0.81 -0.81
C GLY A 120 3.58 2.02 -1.72
N ILE A 121 2.67 2.97 -1.62
CA ILE A 121 2.60 4.12 -2.54
C ILE A 121 3.81 5.06 -2.44
N GLY A 122 4.57 5.05 -1.36
CA GLY A 122 5.79 5.86 -1.17
C GLY A 122 7.03 5.30 -1.87
N MET A 123 7.20 3.97 -1.86
CA MET A 123 8.39 3.31 -2.44
C MET A 123 8.17 2.77 -3.85
N LEU A 124 7.02 2.13 -4.09
CA LEU A 124 6.80 1.37 -5.31
C LEU A 124 6.79 2.20 -6.61
N PRO A 125 6.45 3.51 -6.61
CA PRO A 125 6.70 4.35 -7.78
C PRO A 125 8.14 4.27 -8.25
N LEU A 126 9.09 4.31 -7.31
CA LEU A 126 10.51 4.26 -7.60
C LEU A 126 10.94 2.85 -8.07
N VAL A 127 10.41 1.79 -7.45
CA VAL A 127 10.71 0.40 -7.85
C VAL A 127 10.32 0.16 -9.31
N TYR A 128 9.13 0.59 -9.73
CA TYR A 128 8.59 0.28 -11.05
C TYR A 128 8.95 1.27 -12.15
N PHE A 129 9.31 2.51 -11.80
CA PHE A 129 9.47 3.60 -12.76
C PHE A 129 10.78 4.39 -12.61
N GLY A 130 11.54 4.15 -11.53
CA GLY A 130 12.82 4.81 -11.28
C GLY A 130 13.92 4.38 -12.24
N THR A 131 14.88 5.27 -12.51
CA THR A 131 16.15 4.91 -13.17
C THR A 131 17.02 4.12 -12.20
N GLU A 132 18.05 3.47 -12.71
CA GLU A 132 19.00 2.71 -11.88
C GLU A 132 19.68 3.61 -10.84
N GLU A 133 20.02 4.85 -11.22
CA GLU A 133 20.64 5.83 -10.34
C GLU A 133 19.66 6.24 -9.22
N GLN A 134 18.41 6.51 -9.56
CA GLN A 134 17.36 6.84 -8.60
C GLN A 134 17.12 5.69 -7.61
N LYS A 135 17.01 4.45 -8.12
CA LYS A 135 16.84 3.26 -7.29
C LYS A 135 18.01 3.07 -6.32
N LYS A 136 19.26 3.13 -6.82
CA LYS A 136 20.47 3.01 -5.99
C LYS A 136 20.57 4.11 -4.93
N LYS A 137 20.12 5.33 -5.26
CA LYS A 137 20.17 6.48 -4.33
C LYS A 137 19.17 6.34 -3.19
N TYR A 138 17.94 5.89 -3.46
CA TYR A 138 16.84 6.01 -2.52
C TYR A 138 16.36 4.67 -1.93
N LEU A 139 16.28 3.58 -2.71
CA LEU A 139 15.65 2.34 -2.27
C LEU A 139 16.33 1.70 -1.04
N PRO A 140 17.67 1.64 -0.91
CA PRO A 140 18.29 1.04 0.27
C PRO A 140 17.88 1.74 1.57
N ARG A 141 17.81 3.07 1.56
CA ARG A 141 17.42 3.87 2.72
C ARG A 141 15.93 3.81 3.02
N LEU A 142 15.11 3.66 1.98
CA LEU A 142 13.67 3.44 2.13
C LEU A 142 13.37 2.03 2.66
N ALA A 143 14.06 0.99 2.17
CA ALA A 143 13.89 -0.39 2.61
C ALA A 143 14.14 -0.57 4.11
N THR A 144 15.18 0.11 4.64
CA THR A 144 15.55 0.07 6.06
C THR A 144 14.73 1.01 6.95
N GLY A 145 13.87 1.86 6.38
CA GLY A 145 13.14 2.89 7.13
C GLY A 145 14.01 4.06 7.63
N GLU A 146 15.29 4.16 7.22
CA GLU A 146 16.12 5.33 7.46
C GLU A 146 15.52 6.57 6.80
N MET A 147 14.99 6.40 5.60
CA MET A 147 14.23 7.40 4.86
C MET A 147 12.78 6.98 4.76
N VAL A 148 11.84 7.90 4.91
CA VAL A 148 10.40 7.63 4.84
C VAL A 148 9.83 8.21 3.56
N GLY A 149 9.09 7.38 2.81
CA GLY A 149 8.41 7.77 1.57
C GLY A 149 6.98 8.24 1.80
N ALA A 150 6.53 9.16 0.93
CA ALA A 150 5.16 9.65 0.84
C ALA A 150 4.73 9.83 -0.62
N TYR A 151 3.41 9.94 -0.84
CA TYR A 151 2.81 10.03 -2.17
C TYR A 151 1.86 11.22 -2.24
N ALA A 152 2.17 12.18 -3.11
CA ALA A 152 1.52 13.49 -3.16
C ALA A 152 0.79 13.70 -4.50
N LEU A 153 -0.43 13.17 -4.60
CA LEU A 153 -1.28 13.24 -5.79
C LEU A 153 -2.39 14.30 -5.65
N SER A 154 -3.19 14.20 -4.57
CA SER A 154 -4.44 14.95 -4.38
C SER A 154 -4.21 16.44 -4.15
N GLU A 155 -5.14 17.26 -4.62
CA GLU A 155 -5.22 18.70 -4.38
C GLU A 155 -6.63 19.08 -3.93
N ALA A 156 -6.84 20.28 -3.43
CA ALA A 156 -8.14 20.79 -3.00
C ALA A 156 -9.21 20.69 -4.11
N THR A 157 -8.79 20.80 -5.37
CA THR A 157 -9.68 20.78 -6.54
C THR A 157 -9.53 19.54 -7.40
N SER A 158 -8.67 18.60 -7.04
CA SER A 158 -8.32 17.42 -7.83
C SER A 158 -8.14 16.20 -6.93
N GLY A 159 -9.22 15.46 -6.74
CA GLY A 159 -9.25 14.16 -6.04
C GLY A 159 -9.38 13.02 -7.05
N SER A 160 -10.62 12.56 -7.32
CA SER A 160 -10.88 11.49 -8.30
C SER A 160 -10.45 11.86 -9.71
N ASP A 161 -10.61 13.12 -10.09
CA ASP A 161 -10.08 13.67 -11.35
C ASP A 161 -8.63 14.13 -11.18
N ALA A 162 -7.74 13.16 -10.94
CA ALA A 162 -6.33 13.41 -10.58
C ALA A 162 -5.55 14.14 -11.71
N LEU A 163 -5.92 13.92 -12.97
CA LEU A 163 -5.27 14.55 -14.12
C LEU A 163 -5.56 16.05 -14.23
N ASN A 164 -6.61 16.52 -13.56
CA ASN A 164 -6.98 17.94 -13.52
C ASN A 164 -6.24 18.70 -12.38
N CYS A 165 -5.06 18.22 -11.97
CA CYS A 165 -4.25 18.90 -10.97
C CYS A 165 -3.81 20.30 -11.44
N ARG A 166 -3.60 21.21 -10.48
CA ARG A 166 -3.15 22.60 -10.70
C ARG A 166 -1.67 22.81 -10.44
N ALA A 167 -1.02 21.89 -9.69
CA ALA A 167 0.42 21.94 -9.48
C ALA A 167 1.16 21.94 -10.82
N ARG A 168 2.12 22.83 -10.96
CA ARG A 168 2.86 23.07 -12.20
C ARG A 168 4.34 22.89 -11.99
N ALA A 169 5.02 22.50 -13.06
CA ALA A 169 6.46 22.41 -13.15
C ALA A 169 6.92 23.11 -14.43
N VAL A 170 8.05 23.81 -14.36
CA VAL A 170 8.74 24.39 -15.52
C VAL A 170 10.22 24.10 -15.41
N LEU A 171 10.90 23.89 -16.53
CA LEU A 171 12.36 23.74 -16.54
C LEU A 171 13.01 25.08 -16.25
N SER A 172 14.02 25.11 -15.38
CA SER A 172 14.81 26.32 -15.10
C SER A 172 15.54 26.82 -16.34
N PRO A 173 15.85 28.12 -16.44
CA PRO A 173 16.54 28.67 -17.62
C PRO A 173 17.90 28.06 -17.91
N ASP A 174 18.60 27.57 -16.87
CA ASP A 174 19.90 26.88 -16.96
C ASP A 174 19.78 25.37 -17.25
N GLY A 175 18.54 24.84 -17.25
CA GLY A 175 18.25 23.44 -17.55
C GLY A 175 18.68 22.45 -16.46
N THR A 176 19.04 22.91 -15.25
CA THR A 176 19.56 22.04 -14.19
C THR A 176 18.51 21.49 -13.23
N HIS A 177 17.34 22.14 -13.16
CA HIS A 177 16.28 21.74 -12.23
C HIS A 177 14.89 22.12 -12.79
N TYR A 178 13.87 21.46 -12.28
CA TYR A 178 12.47 21.86 -12.44
C TYR A 178 12.06 22.76 -11.27
N ILE A 179 11.30 23.81 -11.56
CA ILE A 179 10.70 24.71 -10.56
C ILE A 179 9.24 24.29 -10.43
N LEU A 180 8.89 23.75 -9.26
CA LEU A 180 7.54 23.28 -8.95
C LEU A 180 6.79 24.29 -8.11
N ASN A 181 5.51 24.54 -8.49
CA ASN A 181 4.59 25.41 -7.76
C ASN A 181 3.22 24.75 -7.59
N GLY A 182 2.67 24.81 -6.39
CA GLY A 182 1.35 24.27 -6.04
C GLY A 182 1.26 23.73 -4.64
N GLU A 183 0.11 23.13 -4.32
CA GLU A 183 -0.16 22.55 -3.03
C GLU A 183 -0.80 21.15 -3.21
N LYS A 184 -0.38 20.18 -2.39
CA LYS A 184 -1.00 18.85 -2.32
C LYS A 184 -1.62 18.65 -0.95
N MET A 185 -2.79 18.01 -0.89
CA MET A 185 -3.56 17.83 0.32
C MET A 185 -3.61 16.36 0.76
N TRP A 186 -3.78 16.20 2.06
CA TRP A 186 -4.00 14.91 2.72
C TRP A 186 -2.88 13.89 2.49
N ILE A 187 -1.64 14.38 2.54
CA ILE A 187 -0.48 13.53 2.28
C ILE A 187 -0.11 12.76 3.54
N THR A 188 -0.33 11.45 3.50
CA THR A 188 0.06 10.54 4.59
C THR A 188 1.58 10.55 4.76
N ASN A 189 2.05 10.52 5.99
CA ASN A 189 3.44 10.63 6.42
C ASN A 189 4.07 12.01 6.22
N ALA A 190 3.39 13.00 5.62
CA ALA A 190 4.01 14.27 5.26
C ALA A 190 4.62 15.01 6.47
N GLY A 191 4.10 14.85 7.68
CA GLY A 191 4.66 15.47 8.88
C GLY A 191 6.12 15.07 9.15
N PHE A 192 6.54 13.87 8.71
CA PHE A 192 7.89 13.35 8.97
C PHE A 192 8.56 12.60 7.79
N ALA A 193 7.91 12.46 6.64
CA ALA A 193 8.50 11.83 5.45
C ALA A 193 9.66 12.64 4.89
N ASP A 194 10.61 11.98 4.25
CA ASP A 194 11.83 12.54 3.70
C ASP A 194 11.79 12.66 2.17
N LEU A 195 11.10 11.73 1.49
CA LEU A 195 10.96 11.65 0.03
C LEU A 195 9.49 11.60 -0.38
N PHE A 196 9.13 12.40 -1.36
CA PHE A 196 7.76 12.52 -1.87
C PHE A 196 7.72 12.24 -3.36
N THR A 197 6.83 11.32 -3.79
CA THR A 197 6.44 11.24 -5.20
C THR A 197 5.37 12.28 -5.46
N VAL A 198 5.71 13.37 -6.15
CA VAL A 198 4.84 14.52 -6.41
C VAL A 198 4.43 14.54 -7.87
N PHE A 199 3.14 14.75 -8.14
CA PHE A 199 2.61 14.89 -9.49
C PHE A 199 2.31 16.34 -9.81
N ALA A 200 2.81 16.82 -10.96
CA ALA A 200 2.57 18.16 -11.47
C ALA A 200 2.50 18.19 -12.98
N LYS A 201 1.91 19.24 -13.55
CA LYS A 201 1.87 19.47 -14.99
C LYS A 201 3.12 20.21 -15.44
N LEU A 202 3.95 19.56 -16.26
CA LEU A 202 5.13 20.15 -16.88
C LEU A 202 4.74 20.83 -18.20
N ASP A 203 5.21 22.02 -18.43
CA ASP A 203 4.98 22.81 -19.68
C ASP A 203 3.50 22.82 -20.10
N GLY A 204 2.62 23.16 -19.19
CA GLY A 204 1.18 23.22 -19.42
C GLY A 204 0.45 21.96 -18.98
N ASP A 205 0.30 20.95 -19.85
CA ASP A 205 -0.59 19.80 -19.61
C ASP A 205 0.11 18.44 -19.48
N LYS A 206 1.44 18.39 -19.54
CA LYS A 206 2.18 17.13 -19.46
C LYS A 206 2.22 16.62 -18.01
N PHE A 207 1.20 15.88 -17.60
CA PHE A 207 1.11 15.30 -16.26
C PHE A 207 2.30 14.36 -15.99
N SER A 208 3.19 14.76 -15.08
CA SER A 208 4.49 14.13 -14.82
C SER A 208 4.66 13.87 -13.32
N ALA A 209 5.61 13.00 -12.97
CA ALA A 209 5.94 12.67 -11.58
C ALA A 209 7.38 13.09 -11.24
N PHE A 210 7.59 13.52 -10.02
CA PHE A 210 8.88 14.02 -9.52
C PHE A 210 9.19 13.41 -8.16
N LEU A 211 10.45 13.06 -7.93
CA LEU A 211 10.98 12.69 -6.61
C LEU A 211 11.45 13.96 -5.90
N VAL A 212 10.71 14.38 -4.88
CA VAL A 212 10.96 15.61 -4.14
C VAL A 212 11.47 15.27 -2.74
N GLU A 213 12.69 15.68 -2.41
CA GLU A 213 13.21 15.55 -1.05
C GLU A 213 12.67 16.68 -0.18
N ARG A 214 12.40 16.41 1.10
CA ARG A 214 11.95 17.42 2.09
C ARG A 214 12.88 18.62 2.18
N THR A 215 14.17 18.41 1.91
CA THR A 215 15.23 19.42 2.04
C THR A 215 15.38 20.32 0.82
N PHE A 216 14.63 20.09 -0.25
CA PHE A 216 14.75 20.91 -1.45
C PHE A 216 14.25 22.34 -1.19
N PRO A 217 14.97 23.35 -1.69
CA PRO A 217 14.54 24.75 -1.58
C PRO A 217 13.11 24.93 -2.10
N GLY A 218 12.28 25.65 -1.37
CA GLY A 218 10.88 25.91 -1.76
C GLY A 218 9.88 24.81 -1.38
N PHE A 219 10.32 23.71 -0.74
CA PHE A 219 9.44 22.70 -0.16
C PHE A 219 9.08 23.03 1.28
N SER A 220 7.81 22.90 1.65
CA SER A 220 7.36 22.99 3.03
C SER A 220 6.13 22.12 3.31
N VAL A 221 5.87 21.86 4.57
CA VAL A 221 4.74 21.05 5.05
C VAL A 221 3.84 21.92 5.92
N GLY A 222 2.53 21.85 5.68
CA GLY A 222 1.53 22.55 6.49
C GLY A 222 1.16 21.82 7.77
N GLY A 223 0.09 22.29 8.42
CA GLY A 223 -0.40 21.71 9.67
C GLY A 223 -1.01 20.32 9.50
N GLU A 224 -1.05 19.57 10.62
CA GLU A 224 -1.72 18.27 10.68
C GLU A 224 -3.24 18.40 10.57
N GLU A 225 -3.84 17.49 9.80
CA GLU A 225 -5.30 17.40 9.65
C GLU A 225 -5.98 16.82 10.90
N HIS A 226 -7.13 17.39 11.26
CA HIS A 226 -7.99 16.88 12.31
C HIS A 226 -8.92 15.79 11.77
N LYS A 227 -8.48 14.53 11.82
CA LYS A 227 -9.19 13.39 11.25
C LYS A 227 -10.22 12.80 12.22
N MET A 228 -11.30 12.22 11.70
CA MET A 228 -12.30 11.49 12.50
C MET A 228 -11.76 10.19 13.07
N GLY A 229 -10.95 9.46 12.29
CA GLY A 229 -10.33 8.19 12.66
C GLY A 229 -8.94 8.06 12.07
N ILE A 230 -8.23 6.96 12.43
CA ILE A 230 -6.84 6.69 12.01
C ILE A 230 -5.95 7.92 12.33
N ARG A 231 -6.18 8.53 13.50
CA ARG A 231 -5.54 9.79 13.88
C ARG A 231 -4.04 9.65 14.09
N GLY A 232 -3.58 8.45 14.45
CA GLY A 232 -2.17 8.16 14.67
C GLY A 232 -1.27 8.31 13.43
N SER A 233 -1.82 8.19 12.21
CA SER A 233 -1.04 8.48 11.01
C SER A 233 -0.94 9.99 10.77
N SER A 234 0.25 10.49 10.42
CA SER A 234 0.42 11.89 9.97
C SER A 234 -0.32 12.11 8.66
N THR A 235 -0.98 13.25 8.54
CA THR A 235 -1.66 13.67 7.31
C THR A 235 -1.58 15.19 7.22
N CYS A 236 -0.76 15.71 6.32
CA CYS A 236 -0.54 17.16 6.15
C CYS A 236 -0.64 17.55 4.67
N PRO A 237 -0.91 18.83 4.36
CA PRO A 237 -0.63 19.36 3.05
C PRO A 237 0.88 19.55 2.86
N ILE A 238 1.35 19.50 1.62
CA ILE A 238 2.68 19.96 1.22
C ILE A 238 2.54 21.18 0.30
N ILE A 239 3.45 22.10 0.43
CA ILE A 239 3.45 23.37 -0.30
C ILE A 239 4.75 23.46 -1.08
N LEU A 240 4.61 23.73 -2.38
CA LEU A 240 5.69 23.92 -3.33
C LEU A 240 5.66 25.39 -3.76
N ASN A 241 6.66 26.15 -3.36
CA ASN A 241 6.79 27.57 -3.69
C ASN A 241 8.16 27.80 -4.33
N ASP A 242 8.20 27.83 -5.65
CA ASP A 242 9.41 27.78 -6.46
C ASP A 242 10.35 26.63 -6.03
N CYS A 243 9.75 25.45 -5.77
CA CYS A 243 10.49 24.30 -5.29
C CYS A 243 11.44 23.77 -6.36
N GLN A 244 12.74 23.78 -6.05
CA GLN A 244 13.81 23.41 -6.98
C GLN A 244 14.07 21.89 -6.91
N VAL A 245 13.68 21.18 -7.97
CA VAL A 245 13.83 19.74 -8.09
C VAL A 245 14.83 19.42 -9.20
N PRO A 246 15.99 18.79 -8.90
CA PRO A 246 16.99 18.43 -9.90
C PRO A 246 16.39 17.65 -11.08
N VAL A 247 16.90 17.87 -12.29
CA VAL A 247 16.35 17.23 -13.51
C VAL A 247 16.41 15.69 -13.43
N GLU A 248 17.40 15.14 -12.77
CA GLU A 248 17.55 13.70 -12.52
C GLU A 248 16.49 13.13 -11.57
N ASN A 249 15.72 13.97 -10.89
CA ASN A 249 14.60 13.56 -10.02
C ASN A 249 13.25 13.50 -10.75
N LEU A 250 13.20 13.71 -12.07
CA LEU A 250 12.02 13.36 -12.87
C LEU A 250 11.82 11.82 -12.79
N LEU A 251 10.64 11.38 -12.36
CA LEU A 251 10.33 9.96 -12.27
C LEU A 251 9.59 9.48 -13.52
N GLY A 252 10.16 8.51 -14.22
CA GLY A 252 9.63 7.97 -15.46
C GLY A 252 9.71 8.97 -16.63
N GLU A 253 8.73 8.97 -17.52
CA GLU A 253 8.71 9.78 -18.72
C GLU A 253 7.83 11.02 -18.56
N ILE A 254 8.23 12.14 -19.18
CA ILE A 254 7.44 13.39 -19.23
C ILE A 254 6.06 13.12 -19.84
N GLY A 255 5.00 13.59 -19.18
CA GLY A 255 3.61 13.42 -19.62
C GLY A 255 3.03 12.01 -19.36
N LYS A 256 3.80 11.08 -18.78
CA LYS A 256 3.35 9.72 -18.47
C LYS A 256 3.10 9.48 -16.97
N GLY A 257 3.02 10.53 -16.17
CA GLY A 257 2.75 10.43 -14.73
C GLY A 257 1.45 9.68 -14.39
N HIS A 258 0.44 9.72 -15.27
CA HIS A 258 -0.81 8.96 -15.09
C HIS A 258 -0.59 7.45 -15.07
N ILE A 259 0.36 6.93 -15.84
CA ILE A 259 0.71 5.49 -15.81
C ILE A 259 1.27 5.13 -14.44
N ILE A 260 2.14 5.98 -13.88
CA ILE A 260 2.68 5.81 -12.53
C ILE A 260 1.54 5.85 -11.51
N ALA A 261 0.73 6.91 -11.54
CA ALA A 261 -0.32 7.14 -10.57
C ALA A 261 -1.30 5.97 -10.48
N PHE A 262 -1.83 5.49 -11.60
CA PHE A 262 -2.88 4.48 -11.60
C PHE A 262 -2.36 3.07 -11.30
N ASN A 263 -1.17 2.71 -11.77
CA ASN A 263 -0.57 1.41 -11.44
C ASN A 263 -0.28 1.30 -9.93
N ILE A 264 0.29 2.34 -9.35
CA ILE A 264 0.60 2.35 -7.92
C ILE A 264 -0.67 2.34 -7.06
N LEU A 265 -1.74 3.00 -7.49
CA LEU A 265 -3.02 2.95 -6.79
C LEU A 265 -3.66 1.55 -6.80
N ASN A 266 -3.45 0.72 -7.83
CA ASN A 266 -3.93 -0.67 -7.84
C ASN A 266 -3.27 -1.48 -6.72
N ILE A 267 -1.95 -1.32 -6.52
CA ILE A 267 -1.22 -1.95 -5.40
C ILE A 267 -1.75 -1.45 -4.05
N GLY A 268 -1.93 -0.13 -3.92
CA GLY A 268 -2.53 0.46 -2.71
C GLY A 268 -3.92 -0.10 -2.40
N ARG A 269 -4.73 -0.40 -3.41
CA ARG A 269 -6.09 -0.93 -3.24
C ARG A 269 -6.10 -2.35 -2.67
N PHE A 270 -5.28 -3.29 -3.18
CA PHE A 270 -5.28 -4.64 -2.61
C PHE A 270 -4.68 -4.65 -1.19
N LYS A 271 -3.63 -3.88 -0.93
CA LYS A 271 -3.08 -3.72 0.43
C LYS A 271 -4.12 -3.16 1.40
N LEU A 272 -4.91 -2.18 0.96
CA LEU A 272 -6.02 -1.67 1.76
C LEU A 272 -7.06 -2.75 2.05
N GLY A 273 -7.42 -3.57 1.04
CA GLY A 273 -8.29 -4.72 1.23
C GLY A 273 -7.77 -5.68 2.32
N ALA A 274 -6.49 -6.05 2.24
CA ALA A 274 -5.84 -6.90 3.26
C ALA A 274 -5.86 -6.24 4.65
N MET A 275 -5.55 -4.94 4.75
CA MET A 275 -5.62 -4.20 6.01
C MET A 275 -7.04 -4.17 6.60
N CYS A 276 -8.07 -4.06 5.77
CA CYS A 276 -9.45 -4.10 6.25
C CYS A 276 -9.80 -5.48 6.84
N VAL A 277 -9.34 -6.57 6.25
CA VAL A 277 -9.51 -7.94 6.79
C VAL A 277 -8.85 -8.06 8.17
N GLY A 278 -7.60 -7.61 8.32
CA GLY A 278 -6.88 -7.62 9.60
C GLY A 278 -7.58 -6.78 10.68
N GLY A 279 -8.04 -5.58 10.32
CA GLY A 279 -8.81 -4.72 11.23
C GLY A 279 -10.14 -5.32 11.65
N ALA A 280 -10.82 -6.01 10.72
CA ALA A 280 -12.08 -6.69 10.99
C ALA A 280 -11.91 -7.88 11.96
N ARG A 281 -10.78 -8.62 11.89
CA ARG A 281 -10.47 -9.67 12.87
C ARG A 281 -10.36 -9.11 14.29
N VAL A 282 -9.67 -8.01 14.49
CA VAL A 282 -9.60 -7.33 15.79
C VAL A 282 -10.98 -6.89 16.27
N SER A 283 -11.82 -6.41 15.35
CA SER A 283 -13.17 -5.96 15.66
C SER A 283 -14.07 -7.09 16.13
N ILE A 284 -14.03 -8.27 15.46
CA ILE A 284 -14.82 -9.43 15.88
C ILE A 284 -14.33 -10.02 17.21
N GLU A 285 -13.00 -10.09 17.42
CA GLU A 285 -12.43 -10.55 18.68
C GLU A 285 -12.90 -9.69 19.85
N SER A 286 -12.84 -8.36 19.70
CA SER A 286 -13.32 -7.40 20.69
C SER A 286 -14.83 -7.53 20.94
N ALA A 287 -15.62 -7.68 19.86
CA ALA A 287 -17.07 -7.85 19.95
C ALA A 287 -17.45 -9.14 20.70
N VAL A 288 -16.77 -10.26 20.40
CA VAL A 288 -17.00 -11.55 21.05
C VAL A 288 -16.59 -11.50 22.52
N ALA A 289 -15.41 -10.94 22.83
CA ALA A 289 -14.94 -10.79 24.21
C ALA A 289 -15.94 -9.96 25.05
N TYR A 290 -16.40 -8.84 24.52
CA TYR A 290 -17.40 -8.00 25.18
C TYR A 290 -18.73 -8.74 25.35
N ALA A 291 -19.23 -9.40 24.29
CA ALA A 291 -20.51 -10.10 24.32
C ALA A 291 -20.55 -11.25 25.36
N LYS A 292 -19.42 -11.90 25.62
CA LYS A 292 -19.28 -12.93 26.67
C LYS A 292 -19.29 -12.38 28.10
N GLN A 293 -18.96 -11.10 28.29
CA GLN A 293 -18.86 -10.47 29.61
C GLN A 293 -20.09 -9.64 29.95
N ARG A 294 -20.62 -8.90 28.99
CA ARG A 294 -21.77 -8.00 29.19
C ARG A 294 -23.05 -8.79 29.49
N LYS A 295 -23.67 -8.51 30.61
CA LYS A 295 -24.94 -9.10 31.01
C LYS A 295 -26.10 -8.12 30.78
N ALA A 296 -27.22 -8.63 30.27
CA ALA A 296 -28.52 -7.99 30.17
C ALA A 296 -29.62 -9.05 30.36
N PHE A 297 -30.72 -8.72 31.00
CA PHE A 297 -31.82 -9.65 31.24
C PHE A 297 -31.37 -10.96 31.88
N ARG A 298 -30.45 -10.88 32.86
CA ARG A 298 -29.89 -12.00 33.67
C ARG A 298 -29.03 -13.02 32.93
N LYS A 299 -28.63 -12.75 31.69
CA LYS A 299 -27.73 -13.62 30.89
C LYS A 299 -26.73 -12.79 30.11
N THR A 300 -25.70 -13.42 29.56
CA THR A 300 -24.73 -12.71 28.71
C THR A 300 -25.37 -12.34 27.37
N ILE A 301 -24.96 -11.19 26.79
CA ILE A 301 -25.56 -10.78 25.51
C ILE A 301 -25.20 -11.74 24.37
N SER A 302 -24.13 -12.53 24.50
CA SER A 302 -23.77 -13.60 23.57
C SER A 302 -24.82 -14.73 23.47
N GLU A 303 -25.75 -14.82 24.40
CA GLU A 303 -26.81 -15.82 24.40
C GLU A 303 -28.03 -15.40 23.57
N PHE A 304 -28.13 -14.12 23.16
CA PHE A 304 -29.25 -13.64 22.35
C PHE A 304 -29.05 -13.97 20.87
N GLY A 305 -30.09 -14.48 20.22
CA GLY A 305 -30.06 -14.89 18.80
C GLY A 305 -29.59 -13.80 17.84
N LEU A 306 -30.11 -12.56 17.98
CA LEU A 306 -29.71 -11.43 17.14
C LEU A 306 -28.23 -11.01 17.33
N VAL A 307 -27.66 -11.19 18.52
CA VAL A 307 -26.22 -10.92 18.76
C VAL A 307 -25.37 -12.00 18.08
N ARG A 308 -25.78 -13.27 18.20
CA ARG A 308 -25.11 -14.39 17.51
C ARG A 308 -25.15 -14.24 16.01
N GLU A 309 -26.29 -13.84 15.44
CA GLU A 309 -26.45 -13.57 14.01
C GLU A 309 -25.47 -12.47 13.53
N LYS A 310 -25.36 -11.36 14.27
CA LYS A 310 -24.40 -10.30 13.93
C LYS A 310 -22.94 -10.81 13.93
N ILE A 311 -22.56 -11.57 14.97
CA ILE A 311 -21.19 -12.15 15.06
C ILE A 311 -20.97 -13.14 13.91
N ALA A 312 -21.96 -13.99 13.57
CA ALA A 312 -21.85 -14.91 12.45
C ALA A 312 -21.67 -14.17 11.12
N ASN A 313 -22.43 -13.08 10.91
CA ASN A 313 -22.28 -12.24 9.72
C ASN A 313 -20.91 -11.57 9.64
N MET A 314 -20.36 -11.06 10.77
CA MET A 314 -19.01 -10.52 10.83
C MET A 314 -17.98 -11.58 10.42
N ALA A 315 -18.08 -12.81 10.96
CA ALA A 315 -17.17 -13.91 10.61
C ALA A 315 -17.27 -14.28 9.12
N THR A 316 -18.48 -14.31 8.58
CA THR A 316 -18.72 -14.59 7.15
C THR A 316 -18.09 -13.51 6.25
N LEU A 317 -18.27 -12.23 6.61
CA LEU A 317 -17.68 -11.12 5.84
C LEU A 317 -16.15 -11.17 5.87
N ILE A 318 -15.53 -11.47 7.02
CA ILE A 318 -14.09 -11.62 7.15
C ILE A 318 -13.59 -12.75 6.23
N TYR A 319 -14.25 -13.92 6.26
CA TYR A 319 -13.90 -15.06 5.41
C TYR A 319 -13.97 -14.71 3.91
N VAL A 320 -15.05 -14.03 3.50
CA VAL A 320 -15.22 -13.59 2.11
C VAL A 320 -14.13 -12.58 1.73
N GLY A 321 -13.89 -11.58 2.58
CA GLY A 321 -12.85 -10.56 2.33
C GLY A 321 -11.46 -11.18 2.20
N GLU A 322 -11.10 -12.09 3.08
CA GLU A 322 -9.84 -12.85 3.05
C GLU A 322 -9.70 -13.64 1.75
N SER A 323 -10.74 -14.42 1.40
CA SER A 323 -10.76 -15.20 0.15
C SER A 323 -10.58 -14.32 -1.09
N MET A 324 -11.23 -13.15 -1.11
CA MET A 324 -11.09 -12.20 -2.23
C MET A 324 -9.67 -11.63 -2.32
N VAL A 325 -9.05 -11.27 -1.18
CA VAL A 325 -7.68 -10.73 -1.13
C VAL A 325 -6.69 -11.75 -1.66
N TYR A 326 -6.65 -12.95 -1.06
CA TYR A 326 -5.61 -13.93 -1.41
C TYR A 326 -5.80 -14.52 -2.81
N ARG A 327 -7.05 -14.71 -3.25
CA ARG A 327 -7.32 -15.00 -4.66
C ARG A 327 -6.71 -13.96 -5.60
N THR A 328 -6.93 -12.68 -5.32
CA THR A 328 -6.48 -11.60 -6.22
C THR A 328 -4.95 -11.51 -6.26
N VAL A 329 -4.29 -11.55 -5.11
CA VAL A 329 -2.82 -11.46 -5.07
C VAL A 329 -2.16 -12.74 -5.59
N GLY A 330 -2.76 -13.93 -5.36
CA GLY A 330 -2.28 -15.17 -5.94
C GLY A 330 -2.29 -15.17 -7.48
N MET A 331 -3.37 -14.65 -8.09
CA MET A 331 -3.44 -14.47 -9.54
C MET A 331 -2.38 -13.48 -10.06
N MET A 332 -2.10 -12.40 -9.30
CA MET A 332 -1.03 -11.45 -9.65
C MET A 332 0.34 -12.14 -9.63
N ASP A 333 0.61 -12.93 -8.60
CA ASP A 333 1.91 -13.59 -8.45
C ASP A 333 2.10 -14.69 -9.50
N GLU A 334 1.04 -15.39 -9.90
CA GLU A 334 1.09 -16.34 -11.02
C GLU A 334 1.54 -15.62 -12.30
N LEU A 335 0.93 -14.47 -12.66
CA LEU A 335 1.36 -13.69 -13.82
C LEU A 335 2.77 -13.13 -13.68
N LEU A 336 3.15 -12.66 -12.50
CA LEU A 336 4.47 -12.10 -12.25
C LEU A 336 5.58 -13.15 -12.34
N SER A 337 5.29 -14.39 -11.91
CA SER A 337 6.24 -15.52 -11.96
C SER A 337 6.59 -15.98 -13.39
N GLU A 338 5.71 -15.73 -14.36
CA GLU A 338 5.94 -16.05 -15.77
C GLU A 338 6.89 -15.07 -16.48
N ILE A 339 7.21 -13.94 -15.86
CA ILE A 339 8.00 -12.89 -16.49
C ILE A 339 9.49 -13.19 -16.38
N ASP A 340 10.14 -13.35 -17.54
CA ASP A 340 11.60 -13.44 -17.60
C ASP A 340 12.23 -12.10 -17.17
N SER A 341 12.83 -12.07 -16.00
CA SER A 341 13.48 -10.89 -15.43
C SER A 341 14.66 -10.37 -16.26
N ALA A 342 15.26 -11.21 -17.12
CA ALA A 342 16.33 -10.83 -18.03
C ALA A 342 15.82 -10.18 -19.32
N SER A 343 14.51 -10.23 -19.58
CA SER A 343 13.90 -9.62 -20.77
C SER A 343 13.99 -8.09 -20.73
N ALA A 344 14.32 -7.46 -21.85
CA ALA A 344 14.32 -6.01 -22.00
C ALA A 344 12.96 -5.37 -21.68
N ASP A 345 11.86 -6.13 -21.83
CA ASP A 345 10.49 -5.70 -21.56
C ASP A 345 9.96 -6.10 -20.16
N ALA A 346 10.79 -6.72 -19.31
CA ALA A 346 10.36 -7.24 -18.00
C ALA A 346 9.63 -6.18 -17.15
N ALA A 347 10.17 -4.98 -17.04
CA ALA A 347 9.54 -3.89 -16.30
C ALA A 347 8.16 -3.52 -16.85
N LYS A 348 7.97 -3.52 -18.17
CA LYS A 348 6.69 -3.25 -18.82
C LYS A 348 5.70 -4.39 -18.60
N GLN A 349 6.16 -5.65 -18.66
CA GLN A 349 5.33 -6.83 -18.40
C GLN A 349 4.85 -6.87 -16.95
N ARG A 350 5.73 -6.57 -15.97
CA ARG A 350 5.36 -6.47 -14.55
C ARG A 350 4.26 -5.44 -14.30
N ARG A 351 4.37 -4.25 -14.92
CA ARG A 351 3.31 -3.24 -14.82
C ARG A 351 1.97 -3.71 -15.39
N LYS A 352 1.99 -4.38 -16.55
CA LYS A 352 0.78 -4.94 -17.16
C LYS A 352 0.14 -6.04 -16.30
N ALA A 353 0.94 -6.88 -15.65
CA ALA A 353 0.44 -7.91 -14.74
C ALA A 353 -0.33 -7.32 -13.54
N ILE A 354 0.14 -6.17 -13.01
CA ILE A 354 -0.56 -5.45 -11.94
C ILE A 354 -1.84 -4.77 -12.48
N GLU A 355 -1.78 -4.19 -13.67
CA GLU A 355 -2.89 -3.50 -14.31
C GLU A 355 -4.03 -4.47 -14.69
N GLU A 356 -3.71 -5.71 -15.04
CA GLU A 356 -4.66 -6.76 -15.42
C GLU A 356 -5.77 -6.94 -14.37
N TYR A 357 -5.44 -6.89 -13.08
CA TYR A 357 -6.40 -7.09 -11.99
C TYR A 357 -6.90 -5.78 -11.35
N ALA A 358 -6.96 -4.70 -12.12
CA ALA A 358 -7.43 -3.38 -11.64
C ALA A 358 -8.88 -3.40 -11.14
N VAL A 359 -9.74 -4.25 -11.75
CA VAL A 359 -11.14 -4.44 -11.37
C VAL A 359 -11.22 -5.10 -10.01
N GLU A 360 -10.52 -6.22 -9.81
CA GLU A 360 -10.45 -6.95 -8.55
C GLU A 360 -9.90 -6.07 -7.42
N CYS A 361 -8.81 -5.34 -7.66
CA CYS A 361 -8.26 -4.39 -6.71
C CYS A 361 -9.28 -3.30 -6.30
N SER A 362 -10.07 -2.82 -7.25
CA SER A 362 -11.10 -1.82 -6.99
C SER A 362 -12.23 -2.40 -6.14
N ILE A 363 -12.66 -3.63 -6.40
CA ILE A 363 -13.65 -4.35 -5.61
C ILE A 363 -13.14 -4.55 -4.17
N LEU A 364 -11.90 -5.04 -4.02
CA LEU A 364 -11.27 -5.24 -2.71
C LEU A 364 -11.28 -3.96 -1.86
N LYS A 365 -10.92 -2.83 -2.48
CA LYS A 365 -10.89 -1.53 -1.79
C LYS A 365 -12.29 -1.13 -1.32
N VAL A 366 -13.30 -1.24 -2.16
CA VAL A 366 -14.68 -0.86 -1.81
C VAL A 366 -15.25 -1.82 -0.78
N TRP A 367 -15.22 -3.13 -1.07
CA TRP A 367 -15.71 -4.16 -0.17
C TRP A 367 -15.08 -4.07 1.22
N GLY A 368 -13.74 -4.02 1.29
CA GLY A 368 -13.02 -3.99 2.56
C GLY A 368 -13.37 -2.78 3.42
N SER A 369 -13.58 -1.61 2.82
CA SER A 369 -13.95 -0.40 3.57
C SER A 369 -15.41 -0.37 4.02
N GLU A 370 -16.28 -1.20 3.45
CA GLU A 370 -17.72 -1.25 3.76
C GLU A 370 -18.10 -2.41 4.72
N MET A 371 -17.26 -3.47 4.83
CA MET A 371 -17.54 -4.59 5.72
C MET A 371 -17.22 -4.27 7.22
#